data_ccee0d51c05f4d5f841def1fc3b75162
#
_entry.id   ccee0d51c05f4d5f841def1fc3b75162
#
_cell.length_a   1.000
_cell.length_b   1.000
_cell.length_c   1.000
_cell.angle_alpha   90.00
_cell.angle_beta   90.00
_cell.angle_gamma   90.00
#
_symmetry.space_group_name_H-M   'P 1'
#
loop_
_entity.id
_entity.type
_entity.pdbx_description
1 polymer ?
#
loop_
_entity_poly.entity_id
_entity_poly.type
_entity_poly.pdbx_seq_one_letter_code
_entity_poly.pdbx_strand_id
1 'polypeptide(L)'
;MVEFSTYESSSCTVWSSLFISGTGQKEYHLIMRPDCGGGFPEQYFALRKALGEFIEGEGSVRPIFMRWFLSDASNQLALVEDEDCAVSFIEQPPLDGTKVAL
;
A
#
# COMPACT_ATOMS: atom_id res chain seq x y z
N MET A 1 -3.82 -18.77 12.72
CA MET A 1 -2.47 -18.25 13.06
C MET A 1 -2.29 -16.87 12.46
N VAL A 2 -1.69 -15.96 13.19
CA VAL A 2 -1.46 -14.58 12.73
C VAL A 2 0.03 -14.27 12.91
N GLU A 3 0.62 -13.70 11.87
CA GLU A 3 2.01 -13.24 11.89
C GLU A 3 2.07 -11.76 11.54
N PHE A 4 2.86 -11.00 12.28
CA PHE A 4 3.07 -9.58 12.04
C PHE A 4 4.54 -9.33 11.67
N SER A 5 4.77 -8.47 10.69
CA SER A 5 6.11 -8.04 10.34
C SER A 5 6.12 -6.58 9.93
N THR A 6 7.28 -5.95 10.08
CA THR A 6 7.52 -4.58 9.63
C THR A 6 8.87 -4.57 8.92
N TYR A 7 8.89 -3.98 7.72
CA TYR A 7 10.14 -3.92 6.94
C TYR A 7 10.11 -2.72 6.01
N GLU A 8 11.25 -2.40 5.41
CA GLU A 8 11.38 -1.34 4.43
C GLU A 8 11.55 -1.94 3.04
N SER A 9 10.92 -1.33 2.04
CA SER A 9 10.97 -1.73 0.65
C SER A 9 10.76 -0.51 -0.23
N SER A 10 11.67 -0.25 -1.17
CA SER A 10 11.56 0.84 -2.14
C SER A 10 11.25 2.20 -1.51
N SER A 11 11.96 2.55 -0.45
CA SER A 11 11.76 3.79 0.31
C SER A 11 10.40 3.90 0.97
N CYS A 12 9.82 2.76 1.34
CA CYS A 12 8.56 2.69 2.08
C CYS A 12 8.71 1.82 3.31
N THR A 13 7.96 2.14 4.36
CA THR A 13 7.78 1.25 5.49
C THR A 13 6.50 0.45 5.27
N VAL A 14 6.59 -0.86 5.43
CA VAL A 14 5.48 -1.78 5.24
C VAL A 14 5.19 -2.52 6.53
N TRP A 15 3.96 -2.41 7.00
CA TRP A 15 3.44 -3.22 8.11
C TRP A 15 2.58 -4.31 7.50
N SER A 16 2.92 -5.56 7.78
CA SER A 16 2.24 -6.72 7.21
C SER A 16 1.65 -7.58 8.31
N SER A 17 0.40 -7.97 8.13
CA SER A 17 -0.28 -8.96 8.98
C SER A 17 -0.67 -10.13 8.09
N LEU A 18 -0.24 -11.33 8.43
CA LEU A 18 -0.58 -12.54 7.72
C LEU A 18 -1.53 -13.39 8.55
N PHE A 19 -2.67 -13.70 7.98
CA PHE A 19 -3.67 -14.61 8.57
C PHE A 19 -3.67 -15.91 7.78
N ILE A 20 -3.55 -17.03 8.48
CA ILE A 20 -3.59 -18.36 7.86
C ILE A 20 -4.80 -19.10 8.43
N SER A 21 -5.75 -19.45 7.55
CA SER A 21 -6.94 -20.19 7.93
C SER A 21 -6.63 -21.65 8.22
N GLY A 22 -7.58 -22.37 8.84
CA GLY A 22 -7.46 -23.80 9.09
C GLY A 22 -7.34 -24.64 7.82
N THR A 23 -7.73 -24.10 6.67
CA THR A 23 -7.59 -24.76 5.36
C THR A 23 -6.28 -24.42 4.65
N GLY A 24 -5.41 -23.63 5.29
CA GLY A 24 -4.13 -23.20 4.69
C GLY A 24 -4.22 -21.98 3.80
N GLN A 25 -5.40 -21.37 3.66
CA GLN A 25 -5.54 -20.16 2.87
C GLN A 25 -4.88 -18.98 3.59
N LYS A 26 -4.11 -18.19 2.85
CA LYS A 26 -3.39 -17.04 3.39
C LYS A 26 -4.07 -15.75 2.99
N GLU A 27 -4.15 -14.82 3.94
CA GLU A 27 -4.67 -13.48 3.72
C GLU A 27 -3.69 -12.47 4.31
N TYR A 28 -3.23 -11.54 3.47
CA TYR A 28 -2.29 -10.49 3.87
C TYR A 28 -3.01 -9.15 4.00
N HIS A 29 -2.73 -8.45 5.08
CA HIS A 29 -3.18 -7.07 5.29
C HIS A 29 -1.93 -6.19 5.38
N LEU A 30 -1.80 -5.25 4.46
CA LEU A 30 -0.65 -4.38 4.37
C LEU A 30 -1.02 -2.94 4.64
N ILE A 31 -0.19 -2.26 5.41
CA ILE A 31 -0.23 -0.80 5.56
C ILE A 31 1.14 -0.30 5.09
N MET A 32 1.14 0.66 4.18
CA MET A 32 2.37 1.15 3.56
C MET A 32 2.44 2.66 3.63
N ARG A 33 3.61 3.17 4.01
CA ARG A 33 3.89 4.59 4.12
C ARG A 33 5.17 4.92 3.37
N PRO A 34 5.20 5.97 2.54
CA PRO A 34 6.45 6.39 1.90
C PRO A 34 7.37 7.04 2.92
N ASP A 35 8.67 6.71 2.84
CA ASP A 35 9.72 7.32 3.66
C ASP A 35 10.57 8.30 2.85
N CYS A 36 10.31 8.43 1.54
CA CYS A 36 11.00 9.37 0.70
C CYS A 36 10.38 10.76 0.80
N GLY A 37 11.20 11.77 0.59
CA GLY A 37 10.70 13.14 0.45
C GLY A 37 10.08 13.36 -0.92
N GLY A 38 9.88 14.63 -1.27
CA GLY A 38 9.30 15.01 -2.54
C GLY A 38 7.80 15.16 -2.52
N GLY A 39 7.20 15.21 -3.69
CA GLY A 39 5.78 15.41 -3.84
C GLY A 39 5.01 14.11 -3.96
N PHE A 40 3.73 14.24 -4.26
CA PHE A 40 2.85 13.10 -4.43
C PHE A 40 3.35 12.10 -5.49
N PRO A 41 3.80 12.50 -6.70
CA PRO A 41 4.22 11.52 -7.70
C PRO A 41 5.34 10.61 -7.21
N GLU A 42 6.37 11.17 -6.57
CA GLU A 42 7.50 10.39 -6.05
C GLU A 42 7.05 9.40 -4.98
N GLN A 43 6.20 9.86 -4.07
CA GLN A 43 5.69 9.03 -2.99
C GLN A 43 4.73 7.95 -3.50
N TYR A 44 3.88 8.30 -4.46
CA TYR A 44 2.97 7.34 -5.07
C TYR A 44 3.72 6.23 -5.81
N PHE A 45 4.73 6.59 -6.61
CA PHE A 45 5.54 5.59 -7.31
C PHE A 45 6.31 4.71 -6.35
N ALA A 46 6.80 5.25 -5.24
CA ALA A 46 7.48 4.45 -4.22
C ALA A 46 6.54 3.39 -3.64
N LEU A 47 5.30 3.77 -3.32
CA LEU A 47 4.29 2.83 -2.82
C LEU A 47 3.93 1.77 -3.86
N ARG A 48 3.75 2.14 -5.12
CA ARG A 48 3.46 1.21 -6.20
C ARG A 48 4.60 0.20 -6.37
N LYS A 49 5.84 0.66 -6.30
CA LYS A 49 7.00 -0.22 -6.42
C LYS A 49 7.11 -1.18 -5.24
N ALA A 50 6.89 -0.69 -4.01
CA ALA A 50 6.91 -1.53 -2.83
C ALA A 50 5.82 -2.61 -2.89
N LEU A 51 4.63 -2.26 -3.34
CA LEU A 51 3.54 -3.22 -3.52
C LEU A 51 3.90 -4.27 -4.57
N GLY A 52 4.47 -3.86 -5.70
CA GLY A 52 4.92 -4.78 -6.75
C GLY A 52 5.97 -5.76 -6.24
N GLU A 53 6.93 -5.29 -5.45
CA GLU A 53 7.96 -6.14 -4.86
C GLU A 53 7.36 -7.16 -3.89
N PHE A 54 6.35 -6.75 -3.11
CA PHE A 54 5.65 -7.68 -2.23
C PHE A 54 4.94 -8.78 -3.03
N ILE A 55 4.22 -8.41 -4.07
CA ILE A 55 3.48 -9.37 -4.91
C ILE A 55 4.45 -10.36 -5.57
N GLU A 56 5.56 -9.87 -6.12
CA GLU A 56 6.58 -10.73 -6.73
C GLU A 56 7.19 -11.67 -5.71
N GLY A 57 7.50 -11.18 -4.51
CA GLY A 57 8.11 -11.98 -3.46
C GLY A 57 7.23 -13.12 -2.98
N GLU A 58 5.92 -12.90 -2.91
CA GLU A 58 4.97 -13.92 -2.47
C GLU A 58 4.55 -14.87 -3.60
N GLY A 59 4.60 -14.42 -4.84
CA GLY A 59 4.42 -15.25 -6.03
C GLY A 59 2.99 -15.52 -6.43
N SER A 60 2.11 -15.84 -5.51
CA SER A 60 0.74 -16.27 -5.81
C SER A 60 -0.35 -15.39 -5.20
N VAL A 61 0.01 -14.21 -4.73
CA VAL A 61 -0.96 -13.27 -4.14
C VAL A 61 -1.42 -12.25 -5.16
N ARG A 62 -2.62 -11.71 -4.95
CA ARG A 62 -3.15 -10.60 -5.74
C ARG A 62 -3.93 -9.67 -4.82
N PRO A 63 -3.93 -8.36 -5.10
CA PRO A 63 -4.77 -7.43 -4.35
C PRO A 63 -6.25 -7.71 -4.62
N ILE A 64 -7.08 -7.66 -3.56
CA ILE A 64 -8.53 -7.75 -3.69
C ILE A 64 -9.20 -6.46 -3.25
N PHE A 65 -8.48 -5.62 -2.48
CA PHE A 65 -8.98 -4.33 -2.02
C PHE A 65 -7.81 -3.42 -1.72
N MET A 66 -7.93 -2.14 -2.11
CA MET A 66 -6.96 -1.09 -1.81
C MET A 66 -7.66 0.12 -1.23
N ARG A 67 -7.03 0.78 -0.28
CA ARG A 67 -7.49 2.05 0.24
C ARG A 67 -6.33 3.04 0.21
N TRP A 68 -6.49 4.08 -0.58
CA TRP A 68 -5.50 5.15 -0.70
C TRP A 68 -5.93 6.34 0.14
N PHE A 69 -5.02 6.82 0.99
CA PHE A 69 -5.22 8.05 1.75
C PHE A 69 -4.48 9.16 1.04
N LEU A 70 -5.20 10.20 0.62
CA LEU A 70 -4.68 11.27 -0.21
C LEU A 70 -4.74 12.59 0.55
N SER A 71 -3.67 13.40 0.43
CA SER A 71 -3.64 14.72 1.05
C SER A 71 -4.46 15.75 0.27
N ASP A 72 -4.60 15.56 -1.04
CA ASP A 72 -5.35 16.44 -1.93
C ASP A 72 -5.92 15.66 -3.11
N ALA A 73 -7.09 15.05 -2.92
CA ALA A 73 -7.70 14.19 -3.92
C ALA A 73 -7.98 14.92 -5.24
N SER A 74 -8.38 16.19 -5.18
CA SER A 74 -8.71 16.96 -6.39
C SER A 74 -7.55 17.05 -7.38
N ASN A 75 -6.31 17.15 -6.87
CA ASN A 75 -5.11 17.26 -7.70
C ASN A 75 -4.39 15.94 -7.90
N GLN A 76 -4.68 14.95 -7.07
CA GLN A 76 -3.91 13.69 -7.06
C GLN A 76 -4.59 12.54 -7.79
N LEU A 77 -5.92 12.50 -7.84
CA LEU A 77 -6.65 11.38 -8.45
C LEU A 77 -6.30 11.16 -9.93
N ALA A 78 -5.99 12.22 -10.66
CA ALA A 78 -5.62 12.11 -12.07
C ALA A 78 -4.31 11.36 -12.28
N LEU A 79 -3.47 11.25 -11.25
CA LEU A 79 -2.18 10.58 -11.32
C LEU A 79 -2.24 9.12 -10.86
N VAL A 80 -3.37 8.70 -10.28
CA VAL A 80 -3.53 7.35 -9.76
C VAL A 80 -3.95 6.41 -10.89
N GLU A 81 -3.27 5.27 -10.98
CA GLU A 81 -3.54 4.27 -12.00
C GLU A 81 -4.78 3.45 -11.68
N ASP A 82 -5.45 2.95 -12.71
CA ASP A 82 -6.58 2.02 -12.55
C ASP A 82 -6.10 0.69 -11.98
N GLU A 83 -6.94 0.07 -11.16
CA GLU A 83 -6.65 -1.20 -10.51
C GLU A 83 -7.70 -2.25 -10.89
N ASP A 84 -7.28 -3.52 -10.88
CA ASP A 84 -8.17 -4.65 -11.15
C ASP A 84 -8.91 -5.15 -9.90
N CYS A 85 -8.87 -4.40 -8.82
CA CYS A 85 -9.51 -4.76 -7.55
C CYS A 85 -10.39 -3.61 -7.06
N ALA A 86 -11.13 -3.86 -5.99
CA ALA A 86 -11.91 -2.81 -5.34
C ALA A 86 -10.97 -1.76 -4.75
N VAL A 87 -11.23 -0.49 -5.01
CA VAL A 87 -10.39 0.63 -4.56
C VAL A 87 -11.26 1.69 -3.90
N SER A 88 -10.77 2.20 -2.79
CA SER A 88 -11.38 3.33 -2.09
C SER A 88 -10.35 4.45 -1.96
N PHE A 89 -10.79 5.70 -2.18
CA PHE A 89 -9.96 6.88 -2.02
C PHE A 89 -10.53 7.73 -0.88
N ILE A 90 -9.68 8.08 0.07
CA ILE A 90 -10.07 8.89 1.22
C ILE A 90 -9.19 10.14 1.24
N GLU A 91 -9.82 11.31 1.18
CA GLU A 91 -9.11 12.57 1.30
C GLU A 91 -8.90 12.88 2.79
N GLN A 92 -7.84 12.32 3.33
CA GLN A 92 -7.42 12.54 4.70
C GLN A 92 -5.90 12.52 4.72
N PRO A 93 -5.25 13.65 4.97
CA PRO A 93 -3.78 13.68 5.01
C PRO A 93 -3.26 12.70 6.05
N PRO A 94 -2.26 11.89 5.70
CA PRO A 94 -1.61 11.02 6.68
C PRO A 94 -1.03 11.81 7.83
N LEU A 95 -1.10 11.26 9.04
CA LEU A 95 -0.67 11.94 10.26
C LEU A 95 0.83 12.26 10.30
N ASP A 96 1.62 11.53 9.55
CA ASP A 96 3.08 11.72 9.49
C ASP A 96 3.51 12.82 8.50
N GLY A 97 2.56 13.51 7.87
CA GLY A 97 2.86 14.59 6.93
C GLY A 97 3.18 14.14 5.52
N THR A 98 3.08 12.84 5.20
CA THR A 98 3.23 12.37 3.83
C THR A 98 2.05 12.80 2.97
N LYS A 99 2.22 12.73 1.65
CA LYS A 99 1.17 13.14 0.71
C LYS A 99 0.20 12.02 0.36
N VAL A 100 0.60 10.77 0.61
CA VAL A 100 -0.18 9.59 0.27
C VAL A 100 0.23 8.43 1.18
N ALA A 101 -0.71 7.53 1.44
CA ALA A 101 -0.45 6.25 2.10
C ALA A 101 -1.37 5.19 1.49
N LEU A 102 -0.96 3.92 1.61
CA LEU A 102 -1.67 2.78 1.04
C LEU A 102 -1.93 1.72 2.12
#